data_cfb2b92552b3ffe7daadf340c7903c11
#
_entry.id   cfb2b92552b3ffe7daadf340c7903c11
#
_cell.length_a   1.000
_cell.length_b   1.000
_cell.length_c   1.000
_cell.angle_alpha   90.00
_cell.angle_beta   90.00
_cell.angle_gamma   90.00
#
_symmetry.space_group_name_H-M   'P 1'
#
loop_
_entity.id
_entity.type
_entity.pdbx_description
1 polymer ?
#
loop_
_entity_poly.entity_id
_entity_poly.type
_entity_poly.pdbx_seq_one_letter_code
_entity_poly.pdbx_strand_id
1 'polypeptide(L)' 'AMAIKVETLNGTVQLSGFAKNATERDTAESIARKVPNVKAVKNDIVVKP' A
#
# COMPACT_ATOMS: atom_id res chain seq x y z
N ALA A 1 -3.17 -12.86 7.46
CA ALA A 1 -2.39 -12.69 6.25
C ALA A 1 -2.91 -11.52 5.41
N MET A 2 -2.04 -10.86 4.66
CA MET A 2 -2.41 -9.77 3.78
C MET A 2 -2.51 -10.28 2.35
N ALA A 3 -3.46 -9.73 1.58
CA ALA A 3 -3.57 -9.97 0.14
C ALA A 3 -3.53 -8.60 -0.54
N ILE A 4 -2.33 -8.12 -0.85
CA ILE A 4 -2.13 -6.77 -1.33
C ILE A 4 -1.54 -6.80 -2.74
N LYS A 5 -2.17 -6.04 -3.63
CA LYS A 5 -1.68 -5.81 -4.97
C LYS A 5 -1.00 -4.44 -5.03
N VAL A 6 0.14 -4.40 -5.70
CA VAL A 6 0.92 -3.17 -5.87
C VAL A 6 1.04 -2.86 -7.34
N GLU A 7 0.68 -1.64 -7.72
CA GLU A 7 0.85 -1.16 -9.09
C GLU A 7 1.58 0.18 -9.07
N THR A 8 2.45 0.39 -10.04
CA THR A 8 3.21 1.64 -10.15
C THR A 8 3.01 2.27 -11.51
N LEU A 9 2.87 3.59 -11.53
CA LEU A 9 2.77 4.35 -12.76
C LEU A 9 3.31 5.76 -12.52
N ASN A 10 4.36 6.11 -13.25
CA ASN A 10 4.94 7.46 -13.23
C ASN A 10 5.25 7.98 -11.82
N GLY A 11 5.80 7.12 -10.97
CA GLY A 11 6.17 7.50 -9.60
C GLY A 11 5.03 7.44 -8.59
N THR A 12 3.83 7.10 -9.02
CA THR A 12 2.71 6.85 -8.12
C THR A 12 2.58 5.36 -7.87
N VAL A 13 2.52 4.97 -6.59
CA VAL A 13 2.27 3.59 -6.18
C VAL A 13 0.83 3.48 -5.70
N GLN A 14 0.11 2.54 -6.28
CA GLN A 14 -1.25 2.24 -5.84
C GLN A 14 -1.26 0.89 -5.12
N LEU A 15 -1.76 0.88 -3.90
CA LEU A 15 -1.92 -0.32 -3.11
C LEU A 15 -3.41 -0.64 -3.04
N SER A 16 -3.76 -1.91 -3.26
CA SER A 16 -5.14 -2.36 -3.17
C SER A 16 -5.20 -3.76 -2.58
N GLY A 17 -6.37 -4.17 -2.15
CA GLY A 17 -6.56 -5.48 -1.55
C GLY A 17 -7.02 -5.39 -0.10
N PHE A 18 -6.58 -6.36 0.71
CA PHE A 18 -7.08 -6.51 2.07
C PHE A 18 -5.95 -6.67 3.06
N ALA A 19 -6.09 -6.02 4.21
CA ALA A 19 -5.21 -6.20 5.35
C ALA A 19 -6.05 -6.64 6.55
N LYS A 20 -5.42 -7.33 7.47
CA LYS A 20 -6.10 -7.87 8.65
C LYS A 20 -6.48 -6.77 9.65
N ASN A 21 -5.68 -5.71 9.70
CA ASN A 21 -5.89 -4.60 10.62
C ASN A 21 -5.28 -3.32 10.05
N ALA A 22 -5.56 -2.20 10.73
CA ALA A 22 -5.07 -0.90 10.25
C ALA A 22 -3.55 -0.79 10.31
N THR A 23 -2.90 -1.45 11.25
CA THR A 23 -1.45 -1.43 11.35
C THR A 23 -0.80 -2.04 10.12
N GLU A 24 -1.32 -3.17 9.64
CA GLU A 24 -0.83 -3.79 8.41
C GLU A 24 -1.03 -2.87 7.20
N ARG A 25 -2.21 -2.24 7.09
CA ARG A 25 -2.48 -1.29 6.01
C ARG A 25 -1.49 -0.14 6.02
N ASP A 26 -1.27 0.45 7.18
CA ASP A 26 -0.41 1.63 7.31
C ASP A 26 1.06 1.26 7.13
N THR A 27 1.47 0.08 7.56
CA THR A 27 2.83 -0.43 7.34
C THR A 27 3.10 -0.60 5.85
N ALA A 28 2.14 -1.12 5.09
CA ALA A 28 2.29 -1.27 3.65
C ALA A 28 2.52 0.09 2.98
N GLU A 29 1.79 1.12 3.38
CA GLU A 29 1.99 2.46 2.85
C GLU A 29 3.37 3.01 3.22
N SER A 30 3.78 2.83 4.46
CA SER A 30 5.09 3.30 4.92
C SER A 30 6.23 2.68 4.12
N ILE A 31 6.13 1.38 3.84
CA ILE A 31 7.13 0.67 3.03
C ILE A 31 7.15 1.24 1.61
N ALA A 32 5.97 1.44 1.01
CA ALA A 32 5.88 1.97 -0.34
C ALA A 32 6.50 3.38 -0.46
N ARG A 33 6.30 4.21 0.56
CA ARG A 33 6.86 5.57 0.55
C ARG A 33 8.38 5.62 0.65
N LYS A 34 9.01 4.56 1.14
CA LYS A 34 10.47 4.48 1.28
C LYS A 34 11.17 4.04 0.01
N VAL A 35 10.43 3.59 -1.00
CA VAL A 35 11.03 3.17 -2.25
C VAL A 35 11.53 4.39 -3.01
N PRO A 36 12.77 4.37 -3.53
CA PRO A 36 13.30 5.50 -4.30
C PRO A 36 12.42 5.82 -5.50
N ASN A 37 12.29 7.12 -5.80
CA ASN A 37 11.53 7.64 -6.95
C ASN A 37 10.01 7.54 -6.81
N VAL A 38 9.51 7.12 -5.66
CA VAL A 38 8.08 7.18 -5.39
C VAL A 38 7.70 8.60 -5.01
N LYS A 39 6.79 9.19 -5.79
CA LYS A 39 6.34 10.57 -5.58
C LYS A 39 5.04 10.64 -4.78
N ALA A 40 4.19 9.62 -4.92
CA ALA A 40 2.91 9.57 -4.25
C ALA A 40 2.50 8.11 -4.01
N VAL A 41 1.75 7.89 -2.95
CA VAL A 41 1.19 6.58 -2.65
C VAL A 41 -0.32 6.73 -2.48
N LYS A 42 -1.07 5.95 -3.25
CA LYS A 42 -2.52 5.85 -3.10
C LYS A 42 -2.83 4.53 -2.41
N ASN A 43 -3.35 4.61 -1.20
CA ASN A 43 -3.61 3.42 -0.40
C ASN A 43 -5.10 3.12 -0.39
N ASP A 44 -5.49 2.12 -1.18
CA ASP A 44 -6.87 1.64 -1.27
C ASP A 44 -7.03 0.27 -0.60
N ILE A 45 -6.19 -0.03 0.38
CA ILE A 45 -6.29 -1.28 1.12
C ILE A 45 -7.49 -1.21 2.06
N VAL A 46 -8.31 -2.26 2.02
CA VAL A 46 -9.47 -2.40 2.90
C VAL A 46 -9.10 -3.29 4.07
N VAL A 47 -9.42 -2.85 5.28
CA VAL A 47 -9.19 -3.65 6.48
C VAL A 47 -10.32 -4.64 6.64
N LYS A 48 -9.98 -5.94 6.64
CA LYS A 48 -10.90 -7.04 6.86
C LYS A 48 -10.32 -7.98 7.91
N PRO A 49 -10.80 -7.84 9.15
CA PRO A 49 -10.32 -8.70 10.25
C PRO A 49 -10.67 -10.17 10.02
#